data_d64804acc27ce5f40575a17398458880
#
_entry.id   d64804acc27ce5f40575a17398458880
#
_cell.length_a   1.000
_cell.length_b   1.000
_cell.length_c   1.000
_cell.angle_alpha   90.00
_cell.angle_beta   90.00
_cell.angle_gamma   90.00
#
_symmetry.space_group_name_H-M   'P 1'
#
loop_
_entity.id
_entity.type
_entity.pdbx_description
1 polymer ?
#
loop_
_entity_poly.entity_id
_entity_poly.type
_entity_poly.pdbx_seq_one_letter_code
_entity_poly.pdbx_strand_id
1 'polypeptide(L)'
;CDIAISATGDDKVNLVHSLLAKTEFGVPRTVARVNHPGNEWMFDQVWGVDVAVSTPRLMAALVEEAVTVGELVRLFTFQKGRANLVELTLPDNSPRVGDRIRDISMPGDAVLVAIIRDGQGRAPEREAALEAGDELLFMISPNYEPDLVDLLAPR
;
A
#
# COMPACT_ATOMS: atom_id res chain seq x y z
N CYS A 1 9.98 21.89 -15.59
CA CYS A 1 9.96 20.50 -15.10
C CYS A 1 8.88 20.39 -14.04
N ASP A 2 7.94 19.46 -14.19
CA ASP A 2 6.78 19.35 -13.31
C ASP A 2 7.02 18.36 -12.16
N ILE A 3 7.94 17.43 -12.36
CA ILE A 3 8.30 16.41 -11.37
C ILE A 3 9.80 16.16 -11.44
N ALA A 4 10.46 16.09 -10.27
CA ALA A 4 11.83 15.61 -10.13
C ALA A 4 11.84 14.30 -9.35
N ILE A 5 12.58 13.31 -9.83
CA ILE A 5 12.70 11.99 -9.21
C ILE A 5 14.16 11.73 -8.86
N SER A 6 14.43 11.49 -7.58
CA SER A 6 15.75 11.15 -7.03
C SER A 6 15.78 9.67 -6.70
N ALA A 7 16.41 8.85 -7.52
CA ALA A 7 16.39 7.40 -7.39
C ALA A 7 17.81 6.79 -7.41
N THR A 8 18.80 7.49 -6.86
CA THR A 8 20.18 7.00 -6.75
C THR A 8 20.32 5.97 -5.62
N GLY A 9 21.46 5.29 -5.56
CA GLY A 9 21.80 4.35 -4.47
C GLY A 9 22.24 5.04 -3.16
N ASP A 10 22.27 6.36 -3.10
CA ASP A 10 22.73 7.13 -1.93
C ASP A 10 21.62 8.04 -1.43
N ASP A 11 21.19 7.86 -0.18
CA ASP A 11 20.12 8.63 0.45
C ASP A 11 20.45 10.12 0.60
N LYS A 12 21.72 10.45 0.86
CA LYS A 12 22.15 11.85 0.99
C LYS A 12 22.04 12.57 -0.34
N VAL A 13 22.45 11.91 -1.43
CA VAL A 13 22.32 12.45 -2.78
C VAL A 13 20.84 12.66 -3.13
N ASN A 14 19.97 11.71 -2.79
CA ASN A 14 18.54 11.82 -3.05
C ASN A 14 17.91 12.99 -2.27
N LEU A 15 18.30 13.21 -1.02
CA LEU A 15 17.85 14.35 -0.20
C LEU A 15 18.32 15.68 -0.78
N VAL A 16 19.63 15.83 -1.04
CA VAL A 16 20.19 17.07 -1.58
C VAL A 16 19.58 17.43 -2.93
N HIS A 17 19.43 16.44 -3.81
CA HIS A 17 18.80 16.66 -5.11
C HIS A 17 17.34 17.13 -4.97
N SER A 18 16.57 16.52 -4.08
CA SER A 18 15.16 16.91 -3.84
C SER A 18 15.07 18.33 -3.26
N LEU A 19 15.94 18.67 -2.30
CA LEU A 19 16.00 20.00 -1.72
C LEU A 19 16.32 21.06 -2.79
N LEU A 20 17.36 20.84 -3.59
CA LEU A 20 17.74 21.77 -4.66
C LEU A 20 16.64 21.89 -5.72
N ALA A 21 16.01 20.79 -6.10
CA ALA A 21 14.89 20.81 -7.03
C ALA A 21 13.76 21.73 -6.55
N LYS A 22 13.47 21.71 -5.24
CA LYS A 22 12.45 22.60 -4.64
C LYS A 22 12.92 24.05 -4.53
N THR A 23 14.10 24.27 -3.93
CA THR A 23 14.53 25.61 -3.49
C THR A 23 15.13 26.43 -4.62
N GLU A 24 15.95 25.83 -5.47
CA GLU A 24 16.64 26.54 -6.55
C GLU A 24 15.87 26.51 -7.87
N PHE A 25 15.17 25.41 -8.15
CA PHE A 25 14.51 25.23 -9.44
C PHE A 25 12.98 25.29 -9.36
N GLY A 26 12.39 25.44 -8.18
CA GLY A 26 10.94 25.62 -8.00
C GLY A 26 10.10 24.46 -8.52
N VAL A 27 10.65 23.22 -8.52
CA VAL A 27 9.93 22.04 -9.04
C VAL A 27 8.72 21.75 -8.14
N PRO A 28 7.49 21.71 -8.68
CA PRO A 28 6.29 21.60 -7.87
C PRO A 28 6.14 20.24 -7.17
N ARG A 29 6.71 19.17 -7.72
CA ARG A 29 6.61 17.83 -7.12
C ARG A 29 7.95 17.10 -7.17
N THR A 30 8.36 16.55 -6.03
CA THR A 30 9.58 15.76 -5.89
C THR A 30 9.26 14.38 -5.33
N VAL A 31 9.92 13.37 -5.88
CA VAL A 31 9.84 11.99 -5.43
C VAL A 31 11.26 11.52 -5.11
N ALA A 32 11.47 10.92 -3.95
CA ALA A 32 12.78 10.44 -3.55
C ALA A 32 12.75 8.99 -3.09
N ARG A 33 13.73 8.21 -3.56
CA ARG A 33 13.96 6.85 -3.12
C ARG A 33 14.69 6.85 -1.78
N VAL A 34 14.20 6.04 -0.86
CA VAL A 34 14.86 5.71 0.40
C VAL A 34 15.52 4.34 0.26
N ASN A 35 16.84 4.29 0.44
CA ASN A 35 17.60 3.05 0.37
C ASN A 35 17.77 2.39 1.74
N HIS A 36 17.90 3.19 2.81
CA HIS A 36 18.11 2.69 4.15
C HIS A 36 16.93 3.07 5.07
N PRO A 37 16.25 2.10 5.72
CA PRO A 37 15.06 2.37 6.54
C PRO A 37 15.30 3.38 7.67
N GLY A 38 16.51 3.37 8.25
CA GLY A 38 16.90 4.30 9.32
C GLY A 38 16.97 5.78 8.88
N ASN A 39 16.99 6.06 7.58
CA ASN A 39 17.03 7.42 7.04
C ASN A 39 15.65 7.93 6.63
N GLU A 40 14.62 7.10 6.65
CA GLU A 40 13.28 7.42 6.12
C GLU A 40 12.66 8.66 6.78
N TRP A 41 12.94 8.87 8.06
CA TRP A 41 12.45 10.03 8.81
C TRP A 41 12.94 11.38 8.28
N MET A 42 14.05 11.42 7.51
CA MET A 42 14.56 12.62 6.89
C MET A 42 13.86 12.97 5.58
N PHE A 43 13.17 12.00 4.96
CA PHE A 43 12.54 12.20 3.65
C PHE A 43 11.16 12.84 3.80
N ASP A 44 11.15 14.09 4.19
CA ASP A 44 9.96 14.89 4.44
C ASP A 44 9.99 16.21 3.64
N GLN A 45 8.99 17.06 3.88
CA GLN A 45 8.86 18.35 3.21
C GLN A 45 9.98 19.35 3.58
N VAL A 46 10.62 19.21 4.73
CA VAL A 46 11.75 20.06 5.15
C VAL A 46 12.94 19.86 4.22
N TRP A 47 13.14 18.62 3.77
CA TRP A 47 14.15 18.25 2.78
C TRP A 47 13.64 18.30 1.33
N GLY A 48 12.48 18.94 1.12
CA GLY A 48 11.94 19.12 -0.22
C GLY A 48 11.41 17.80 -0.86
N VAL A 49 11.04 16.80 -0.05
CA VAL A 49 10.50 15.54 -0.53
C VAL A 49 8.98 15.53 -0.36
N ASP A 50 8.24 15.44 -1.47
CA ASP A 50 6.78 15.31 -1.43
C ASP A 50 6.33 13.86 -1.31
N VAL A 51 7.08 12.94 -1.92
CA VAL A 51 6.80 11.51 -1.87
C VAL A 51 8.10 10.75 -1.62
N ALA A 52 8.16 10.04 -0.51
CA ALA A 52 9.25 9.11 -0.19
C ALA A 52 8.87 7.69 -0.60
N VAL A 53 9.74 7.02 -1.36
CA VAL A 53 9.55 5.62 -1.77
C VAL A 53 10.63 4.77 -1.12
N SER A 54 10.24 4.03 -0.09
CA SER A 54 11.16 3.13 0.63
C SER A 54 11.25 1.77 -0.07
N THR A 55 12.35 1.56 -0.79
CA THR A 55 12.60 0.28 -1.47
C THR A 55 12.64 -0.90 -0.48
N PRO A 56 13.31 -0.81 0.69
CA PRO A 56 13.31 -1.90 1.66
C PRO A 56 11.90 -2.25 2.18
N ARG A 57 11.04 -1.24 2.41
CA ARG A 57 9.66 -1.50 2.84
C ARG A 57 8.84 -2.21 1.78
N LEU A 58 8.95 -1.75 0.53
CA LEU A 58 8.26 -2.41 -0.58
C LEU A 58 8.71 -3.86 -0.75
N MET A 59 10.03 -4.11 -0.65
CA MET A 59 10.57 -5.46 -0.71
C MET A 59 10.09 -6.33 0.46
N ALA A 60 10.08 -5.79 1.68
CA ALA A 60 9.57 -6.52 2.85
C ALA A 60 8.08 -6.86 2.69
N ALA A 61 7.26 -5.90 2.25
CA ALA A 61 5.84 -6.12 2.02
C ALA A 61 5.59 -7.21 0.96
N LEU A 62 6.35 -7.21 -0.14
CA LEU A 62 6.23 -8.24 -1.18
C LEU A 62 6.67 -9.62 -0.69
N VAL A 63 7.65 -9.70 0.22
CA VAL A 63 8.07 -10.97 0.83
C VAL A 63 7.02 -11.45 1.82
N GLU A 64 6.48 -10.56 2.65
CA GLU A 64 5.40 -10.88 3.58
C GLU A 64 4.19 -11.41 2.81
N GLU A 65 3.76 -10.70 1.76
CA GLU A 65 2.66 -11.13 0.89
C GLU A 65 2.90 -12.54 0.32
N ALA A 66 4.11 -12.82 -0.17
CA ALA A 66 4.43 -14.12 -0.79
C ALA A 66 4.43 -15.31 0.19
N VAL A 67 4.55 -15.07 1.50
CA VAL A 67 4.65 -16.16 2.50
C VAL A 67 3.45 -16.26 3.44
N THR A 68 2.54 -15.28 3.39
CA THR A 68 1.48 -15.15 4.40
C THR A 68 0.10 -15.21 3.77
N VAL A 69 -0.64 -16.29 4.04
CA VAL A 69 -2.05 -16.43 3.64
C VAL A 69 -2.94 -16.10 4.84
N GLY A 70 -3.92 -15.22 4.64
CA GLY A 70 -4.87 -14.84 5.69
C GLY A 70 -4.38 -13.76 6.65
N GLU A 71 -3.19 -13.20 6.44
CA GLU A 71 -2.71 -12.01 7.14
C GLU A 71 -2.82 -10.78 6.24
N LEU A 72 -3.00 -9.61 6.86
CA LEU A 72 -3.10 -8.35 6.14
C LEU A 72 -1.70 -7.76 5.93
N VAL A 73 -1.33 -7.58 4.67
CA VAL A 73 -0.05 -7.00 4.25
C VAL A 73 -0.25 -5.55 3.82
N ARG A 74 0.51 -4.64 4.41
CA ARG A 74 0.45 -3.21 4.06
C ARG A 74 1.42 -2.91 2.93
N LEU A 75 0.88 -2.69 1.72
CA LEU A 75 1.65 -2.41 0.51
C LEU A 75 2.11 -0.95 0.44
N PHE A 76 1.23 0.00 0.80
CA PHE A 76 1.52 1.42 0.69
C PHE A 76 0.76 2.25 1.71
N THR A 77 1.41 3.30 2.25
CA THR A 77 0.80 4.27 3.16
C THR A 77 0.75 5.64 2.49
N PHE A 78 -0.43 6.23 2.39
CA PHE A 78 -0.62 7.56 1.82
C PHE A 78 -0.37 8.63 2.90
N GLN A 79 0.69 9.44 2.73
CA GLN A 79 1.10 10.44 3.73
C GLN A 79 0.09 11.58 3.95
N LYS A 80 -0.68 11.96 2.93
CA LYS A 80 -1.68 13.05 3.01
C LYS A 80 -3.09 12.57 3.36
N GLY A 81 -3.35 11.28 3.23
CA GLY A 81 -4.59 10.64 3.65
C GLY A 81 -4.26 9.65 4.76
N ARG A 82 -5.13 9.50 5.72
CA ARG A 82 -5.00 8.48 6.77
C ARG A 82 -5.40 7.10 6.24
N ALA A 83 -5.02 6.78 5.00
CA ALA A 83 -5.40 5.56 4.33
C ALA A 83 -4.16 4.74 3.93
N ASN A 84 -4.27 3.43 4.05
CA ASN A 84 -3.30 2.46 3.59
C ASN A 84 -3.87 1.69 2.42
N LEU A 85 -3.03 1.33 1.47
CA LEU A 85 -3.30 0.26 0.52
C LEU A 85 -2.81 -1.04 1.15
N VAL A 86 -3.71 -1.96 1.37
CA VAL A 86 -3.42 -3.25 2.00
C VAL A 86 -3.89 -4.39 1.12
N GLU A 87 -3.25 -5.53 1.25
CA GLU A 87 -3.60 -6.78 0.60
C GLU A 87 -3.93 -7.82 1.67
N LEU A 88 -4.89 -8.69 1.38
CA LEU A 88 -5.20 -9.86 2.17
C LEU A 88 -5.57 -11.02 1.23
N THR A 89 -4.79 -12.09 1.27
CA THR A 89 -5.12 -13.33 0.57
C THR A 89 -6.18 -14.09 1.36
N LEU A 90 -7.34 -14.33 0.74
CA LEU A 90 -8.48 -14.98 1.39
C LEU A 90 -8.16 -16.46 1.68
N PRO A 91 -8.09 -16.89 2.95
CA PRO A 91 -7.76 -18.26 3.28
C PRO A 91 -8.92 -19.20 2.98
N ASP A 92 -8.61 -20.49 2.75
CA ASP A 92 -9.59 -21.54 2.43
C ASP A 92 -10.70 -21.68 3.48
N ASN A 93 -10.37 -21.41 4.75
CA ASN A 93 -11.30 -21.48 5.87
C ASN A 93 -12.03 -20.17 6.16
N SER A 94 -11.89 -19.15 5.30
CA SER A 94 -12.60 -17.89 5.48
C SER A 94 -14.12 -18.11 5.45
N PRO A 95 -14.87 -17.52 6.39
CA PRO A 95 -16.33 -17.58 6.38
C PRO A 95 -16.95 -16.81 5.22
N ARG A 96 -16.15 -16.05 4.47
CA ARG A 96 -16.58 -15.22 3.34
C ARG A 96 -16.36 -15.87 1.98
N VAL A 97 -15.76 -17.05 1.94
CA VAL A 97 -15.68 -17.84 0.70
C VAL A 97 -17.07 -18.18 0.21
N GLY A 98 -17.40 -17.81 -1.04
CA GLY A 98 -18.70 -17.97 -1.66
C GLY A 98 -19.68 -16.80 -1.47
N ASP A 99 -19.40 -15.87 -0.55
CA ASP A 99 -20.22 -14.67 -0.38
C ASP A 99 -20.03 -13.71 -1.56
N ARG A 100 -21.12 -13.05 -1.97
CA ARG A 100 -21.04 -12.00 -2.98
C ARG A 100 -20.54 -10.71 -2.34
N ILE A 101 -19.75 -9.94 -3.07
CA ILE A 101 -19.18 -8.67 -2.59
C ILE A 101 -20.25 -7.74 -2.03
N ARG A 102 -21.43 -7.66 -2.68
CA ARG A 102 -22.56 -6.82 -2.24
C ARG A 102 -23.12 -7.20 -0.87
N ASP A 103 -22.98 -8.47 -0.49
CA ASP A 103 -23.57 -9.02 0.74
C ASP A 103 -22.59 -8.91 1.92
N ILE A 104 -21.35 -8.47 1.66
CA ILE A 104 -20.30 -8.28 2.67
C ILE A 104 -20.32 -6.83 3.15
N SER A 105 -20.58 -6.63 4.44
CA SER A 105 -20.50 -5.32 5.07
C SER A 105 -19.05 -5.01 5.43
N MET A 106 -18.39 -4.18 4.62
CA MET A 106 -17.01 -3.78 4.86
C MET A 106 -16.88 -2.90 6.10
N PRO A 107 -15.83 -3.06 6.92
CA PRO A 107 -15.64 -2.28 8.15
C PRO A 107 -15.22 -0.84 7.83
N GLY A 108 -15.78 0.11 8.57
CA GLY A 108 -15.38 1.51 8.55
C GLY A 108 -15.39 2.15 7.18
N ASP A 109 -14.22 2.58 6.72
CA ASP A 109 -13.98 3.22 5.42
C ASP A 109 -13.29 2.28 4.41
N ALA A 110 -13.30 0.97 4.66
CA ALA A 110 -12.67 -0.01 3.78
C ALA A 110 -13.34 -0.03 2.39
N VAL A 111 -12.52 0.13 1.37
CA VAL A 111 -12.93 0.03 -0.02
C VAL A 111 -12.14 -1.07 -0.70
N LEU A 112 -12.83 -2.10 -1.21
CA LEU A 112 -12.22 -3.12 -2.05
C LEU A 112 -11.91 -2.50 -3.42
N VAL A 113 -10.63 -2.42 -3.75
CA VAL A 113 -10.12 -1.75 -4.96
C VAL A 113 -9.98 -2.71 -6.13
N ALA A 114 -9.47 -3.90 -5.85
CA ALA A 114 -9.25 -4.93 -6.86
C ALA A 114 -9.23 -6.32 -6.21
N ILE A 115 -9.47 -7.33 -7.05
CA ILE A 115 -9.28 -8.75 -6.72
C ILE A 115 -8.27 -9.30 -7.71
N ILE A 116 -7.24 -9.99 -7.23
CA ILE A 116 -6.32 -10.74 -8.07
C ILE A 116 -6.67 -12.21 -7.90
N ARG A 117 -7.02 -12.86 -8.99
CA ARG A 117 -7.37 -14.28 -9.05
C ARG A 117 -6.62 -14.92 -10.21
N ASP A 118 -5.89 -16.00 -9.94
CA ASP A 118 -5.05 -16.69 -10.93
C ASP A 118 -4.03 -15.75 -11.61
N GLY A 119 -3.49 -14.79 -10.83
CA GLY A 119 -2.55 -13.78 -11.31
C GLY A 119 -3.18 -12.71 -12.22
N GLN A 120 -4.50 -12.63 -12.30
CA GLN A 120 -5.21 -11.64 -13.10
C GLN A 120 -5.99 -10.66 -12.22
N GLY A 121 -5.67 -9.37 -12.38
CA GLY A 121 -6.42 -8.29 -11.71
C GLY A 121 -7.83 -8.14 -12.30
N ARG A 122 -8.82 -8.07 -11.41
CA ARG A 122 -10.24 -7.89 -11.75
C ARG A 122 -10.84 -6.76 -10.95
N ALA A 123 -11.77 -6.03 -11.55
CA ALA A 123 -12.58 -5.08 -10.81
C ALA A 123 -13.51 -5.82 -9.84
N PRO A 124 -13.77 -5.27 -8.63
CA PRO A 124 -14.65 -5.89 -7.65
C PRO A 124 -16.12 -5.70 -8.05
N GLU A 125 -16.61 -6.53 -8.94
CA GLU A 125 -18.02 -6.51 -9.35
C GLU A 125 -18.92 -6.95 -8.19
N ARG A 126 -19.99 -6.22 -7.94
CA ARG A 126 -20.89 -6.45 -6.79
C ARG A 126 -21.47 -7.85 -6.73
N GLU A 127 -21.72 -8.47 -7.88
CA GLU A 127 -22.29 -9.82 -8.01
C GLU A 127 -21.24 -10.94 -7.94
N ALA A 128 -19.94 -10.59 -8.03
CA ALA A 128 -18.89 -11.59 -7.94
C ALA A 128 -18.82 -12.20 -6.55
N ALA A 129 -18.66 -13.52 -6.51
CA ALA A 129 -18.41 -14.26 -5.28
C ALA A 129 -16.92 -14.31 -4.99
N LEU A 130 -16.54 -14.20 -3.72
CA LEU A 130 -15.18 -14.40 -3.28
C LEU A 130 -14.82 -15.88 -3.31
N GLU A 131 -13.59 -16.18 -3.72
CA GLU A 131 -13.06 -17.54 -3.76
C GLU A 131 -11.83 -17.65 -2.87
N ALA A 132 -11.58 -18.83 -2.33
CA ALA A 132 -10.35 -19.09 -1.59
C ALA A 132 -9.13 -18.82 -2.47
N GLY A 133 -8.10 -18.20 -1.91
CA GLY A 133 -6.91 -17.78 -2.64
C GLY A 133 -7.04 -16.47 -3.40
N ASP A 134 -8.20 -15.78 -3.37
CA ASP A 134 -8.31 -14.42 -3.90
C ASP A 134 -7.40 -13.48 -3.11
N GLU A 135 -6.54 -12.73 -3.81
CA GLU A 135 -5.79 -11.63 -3.23
C GLU A 135 -6.66 -10.36 -3.31
N LEU A 136 -7.07 -9.87 -2.16
CA LEU A 136 -8.01 -8.76 -2.04
C LEU A 136 -7.26 -7.48 -1.70
N LEU A 137 -7.29 -6.48 -2.59
CA LEU A 137 -6.67 -5.18 -2.36
C LEU A 137 -7.69 -4.19 -1.81
N PHE A 138 -7.38 -3.63 -0.64
CA PHE A 138 -8.23 -2.63 0.02
C PHE A 138 -7.52 -1.31 0.21
N MET A 139 -8.31 -0.24 0.13
CA MET A 139 -7.93 1.05 0.68
C MET A 139 -8.68 1.23 1.99
N ILE A 140 -7.96 1.44 3.10
CA ILE A 140 -8.54 1.43 4.46
C ILE A 140 -7.73 2.32 5.42
N SER A 141 -8.39 2.92 6.39
CA SER A 141 -7.72 3.59 7.51
C SER A 141 -7.09 2.57 8.46
N PRO A 142 -5.91 2.88 9.05
CA PRO A 142 -5.23 1.96 9.97
C PRO A 142 -6.09 1.46 11.13
N ASN A 143 -7.05 2.26 11.58
CA ASN A 143 -7.90 1.93 12.72
C ASN A 143 -8.86 0.77 12.45
N TYR A 144 -9.19 0.49 11.18
CA TYR A 144 -10.13 -0.56 10.79
C TYR A 144 -9.46 -1.80 10.18
N GLU A 145 -8.12 -1.79 10.07
CA GLU A 145 -7.38 -2.97 9.58
C GLU A 145 -7.65 -4.24 10.41
N PRO A 146 -7.69 -4.19 11.77
CA PRO A 146 -8.02 -5.36 12.57
C PRO A 146 -9.42 -5.91 12.29
N ASP A 147 -10.42 -5.02 12.14
CA ASP A 147 -11.80 -5.41 11.86
C ASP A 147 -11.93 -6.09 10.49
N LEU A 148 -11.11 -5.65 9.52
CA LEU A 148 -11.05 -6.27 8.19
C LEU A 148 -10.48 -7.71 8.26
N VAL A 149 -9.42 -7.90 9.05
CA VAL A 149 -8.85 -9.25 9.28
C VAL A 149 -9.88 -10.15 9.96
N ASP A 150 -10.54 -9.68 11.01
CA ASP A 150 -11.56 -10.46 11.74
C ASP A 150 -12.76 -10.82 10.83
N LEU A 151 -13.08 -9.96 9.86
CA LEU A 151 -14.15 -10.21 8.88
C LEU A 151 -13.80 -11.31 7.87
N LEU A 152 -12.56 -11.27 7.33
CA LEU A 152 -12.15 -12.07 6.18
C LEU A 152 -11.33 -13.31 6.56
N ALA A 153 -10.52 -13.21 7.60
CA ALA A 153 -9.62 -14.26 8.06
C ALA A 153 -9.64 -14.40 9.59
N PRO A 154 -10.80 -14.71 10.21
CA PRO A 154 -10.88 -14.88 11.64
C PRO A 154 -9.99 -16.06 12.07
N ARG A 155 -9.25 -15.88 13.17
CA ARG A 155 -8.37 -16.91 13.76
C ARG A 155 -9.13 -18.04 14.42
#